data_039cd9c16f5058189689955e55e34de4
#
_entry.id   039cd9c16f5058189689955e55e34de4
#
_cell.length_a   1.000
_cell.length_b   1.000
_cell.length_c   1.000
_cell.angle_alpha   90.00
_cell.angle_beta   90.00
_cell.angle_gamma   90.00
#
_symmetry.space_group_name_H-M   'P 1'
#
loop_
_entity.id
_entity.type
_entity.pdbx_description
1 polymer ?
#
loop_
_entity_poly.entity_id
_entity_poly.type
_entity_poly.pdbx_seq_one_letter_code
_entity_poly.pdbx_strand_id
1 'polypeptide(L)'
;MLECARQVLTVAGVRLTSLALASPSPLQSFAARLHSLFDLLDERLRCRGERLLAPTDVAKEVALPPLQVDVSHKNGRWGLDETGIDALRSCGVDLWLCFVAAPPHRLPRSVSRLGAWGVEIGRGVSATSAWAGAMEVGTGSPVTMVSIVDYAADADGLLYRSFGATAGNSPRHNRLCAVRKAANFFRRLLERLMRGRDILCSARPATLSVPADYPALSTPTVPALTRLSWRLASNWIAHRLPSKRALEQWQVAYYFSDEDESGCRFERLRYLVPPEDRFWADPFAVEYQGRYFIFFEELPYRTGKGHLMAMEVFDNAEPGEAQIILKQPYHLSYPFVFDWEGALYMIPETAENRTVELYRCEAFPQRWRLHEILLRDVDAVDTTLWREGNRWWMFVNIAEPGVDSTDELHLYWSTTPFGPWVPHPGNPVISDVRCARPAGPLFLRDRILFRPSQDCSMGYGHSVLINRVQVLSEDAYKETAVDRIAPHWRRDVQRVHTVGGNKRLRVIDCMTRR
;
A
#
# COMPACT_ATOMS: atom_id res chain seq x y z
N MET A 1 2.00 -4.83 -19.95
CA MET A 1 2.41 -6.14 -20.51
C MET A 1 3.91 -6.41 -20.38
N LEU A 2 4.75 -5.65 -21.02
CA LEU A 2 6.22 -5.86 -20.97
C LEU A 2 6.76 -5.85 -19.54
N GLU A 3 6.31 -4.97 -18.67
CA GLU A 3 6.74 -4.93 -17.27
C GLU A 3 6.30 -6.20 -16.53
N CYS A 4 5.08 -6.67 -16.73
CA CYS A 4 4.65 -7.96 -16.18
C CYS A 4 5.50 -9.12 -16.71
N ALA A 5 5.77 -9.15 -18.02
CA ALA A 5 6.62 -10.19 -18.63
C ALA A 5 8.06 -10.12 -18.10
N ARG A 6 8.65 -8.94 -17.94
CA ARG A 6 9.98 -8.76 -17.35
C ARG A 6 10.04 -9.28 -15.93
N GLN A 7 9.08 -8.92 -15.08
CA GLN A 7 9.00 -9.39 -13.69
C GLN A 7 8.82 -10.92 -13.62
N VAL A 8 8.03 -11.51 -14.52
CA VAL A 8 7.86 -12.95 -14.62
C VAL A 8 9.17 -13.65 -15.00
N LEU A 9 9.94 -13.08 -15.95
CA LEU A 9 11.21 -13.65 -16.39
C LEU A 9 12.34 -13.56 -15.35
N THR A 10 12.17 -12.75 -14.29
CA THR A 10 13.13 -12.73 -13.17
C THR A 10 13.02 -13.95 -12.26
N VAL A 11 11.91 -14.70 -12.34
CA VAL A 11 11.70 -15.90 -11.52
C VAL A 11 12.51 -17.07 -12.09
N ALA A 12 13.36 -17.66 -11.26
CA ALA A 12 14.19 -18.79 -11.67
C ALA A 12 13.34 -19.97 -12.18
N GLY A 13 13.70 -20.52 -13.33
CA GLY A 13 13.00 -21.64 -13.95
C GLY A 13 11.79 -21.27 -14.83
N VAL A 14 11.43 -19.99 -14.94
CA VAL A 14 10.38 -19.52 -15.85
C VAL A 14 10.97 -19.15 -17.20
N ARG A 15 10.32 -19.62 -18.29
CA ARG A 15 10.68 -19.28 -19.67
C ARG A 15 9.44 -18.88 -20.46
N LEU A 16 9.56 -17.84 -21.29
CA LEU A 16 8.54 -17.49 -22.26
C LEU A 16 8.75 -18.33 -23.52
N THR A 17 7.79 -19.21 -23.84
CA THR A 17 7.94 -20.21 -24.92
C THR A 17 6.98 -19.98 -26.08
N SER A 18 5.88 -19.27 -25.87
CA SER A 18 4.85 -19.06 -26.88
C SER A 18 4.15 -17.71 -26.71
N LEU A 19 3.77 -17.11 -27.84
CA LEU A 19 2.99 -15.88 -27.91
C LEU A 19 1.74 -16.13 -28.76
N ALA A 20 0.55 -15.98 -28.17
CA ALA A 20 -0.70 -16.02 -28.91
C ALA A 20 -1.28 -14.60 -29.08
N LEU A 21 -1.63 -14.23 -30.30
CA LEU A 21 -2.24 -12.96 -30.63
C LEU A 21 -3.73 -13.16 -30.97
N ALA A 22 -4.60 -12.52 -30.22
CA ALA A 22 -6.03 -12.50 -30.52
C ALA A 22 -6.32 -11.46 -31.62
N SER A 23 -7.16 -11.83 -32.58
CA SER A 23 -7.60 -10.92 -33.62
C SER A 23 -8.35 -9.73 -33.02
N PRO A 24 -8.08 -8.47 -33.48
CA PRO A 24 -8.76 -7.30 -32.94
C PRO A 24 -10.26 -7.29 -33.26
N SER A 25 -11.10 -6.95 -32.27
CA SER A 25 -12.52 -6.82 -32.48
C SER A 25 -12.87 -5.58 -33.31
N PRO A 26 -13.77 -5.69 -34.32
CA PRO A 26 -14.24 -4.55 -35.11
C PRO A 26 -15.08 -3.52 -34.32
N LEU A 27 -15.60 -3.85 -33.15
CA LEU A 27 -16.51 -3.01 -32.34
C LEU A 27 -15.82 -1.94 -31.48
N GLN A 28 -14.50 -1.78 -31.57
CA GLN A 28 -13.77 -0.77 -30.78
C GLN A 28 -13.83 0.67 -31.34
N SER A 29 -14.71 1.00 -32.32
CA SER A 29 -14.50 2.20 -33.14
C SER A 29 -14.77 3.54 -32.47
N PHE A 30 -15.81 3.73 -31.69
CA PHE A 30 -16.18 5.04 -31.15
C PHE A 30 -15.65 5.25 -29.71
N ALA A 31 -15.89 4.30 -28.80
CA ALA A 31 -15.42 4.38 -27.41
C ALA A 31 -13.88 4.38 -27.35
N ALA A 32 -13.21 3.61 -28.21
CA ALA A 32 -11.74 3.60 -28.32
C ALA A 32 -11.18 4.92 -28.86
N ARG A 33 -11.86 5.57 -29.82
CA ARG A 33 -11.45 6.89 -30.34
C ARG A 33 -11.65 8.00 -29.31
N LEU A 34 -12.75 7.97 -28.58
CA LEU A 34 -13.01 8.92 -27.49
C LEU A 34 -11.97 8.77 -26.38
N HIS A 35 -11.66 7.53 -26.02
CA HIS A 35 -10.61 7.23 -25.04
C HIS A 35 -9.22 7.67 -25.51
N SER A 36 -8.87 7.44 -26.77
CA SER A 36 -7.57 7.91 -27.32
C SER A 36 -7.44 9.41 -27.24
N LEU A 37 -8.55 10.15 -27.38
CA LEU A 37 -8.58 11.59 -27.18
C LEU A 37 -8.38 11.98 -25.71
N PHE A 38 -9.01 11.27 -24.78
CA PHE A 38 -8.81 11.48 -23.34
C PHE A 38 -7.38 11.11 -22.90
N ASP A 39 -6.84 9.99 -23.35
CA ASP A 39 -5.45 9.59 -23.06
C ASP A 39 -4.45 10.61 -23.62
N LEU A 40 -4.66 11.14 -24.83
CA LEU A 40 -3.83 12.19 -25.42
C LEU A 40 -3.88 13.51 -24.65
N LEU A 41 -5.06 13.90 -24.17
CA LEU A 41 -5.23 15.10 -23.35
C LEU A 41 -4.60 14.91 -21.97
N ASP A 42 -4.78 13.76 -21.35
CA ASP A 42 -4.20 13.43 -20.05
C ASP A 42 -2.65 13.35 -20.14
N GLU A 43 -2.12 12.75 -21.22
CA GLU A 43 -0.68 12.71 -21.48
C GLU A 43 -0.05 14.10 -21.64
N ARG A 44 -0.70 14.96 -22.44
CA ARG A 44 -0.22 16.32 -22.69
C ARG A 44 -0.29 17.22 -21.45
N LEU A 45 -1.29 17.00 -20.60
CA LEU A 45 -1.58 17.90 -19.48
C LEU A 45 -0.91 17.47 -18.18
N ARG A 46 -0.66 16.17 -17.95
CA ARG A 46 -0.31 15.64 -16.63
C ARG A 46 0.81 14.59 -16.58
N CYS A 47 1.01 13.81 -17.66
CA CYS A 47 1.93 12.67 -17.65
C CYS A 47 3.20 12.92 -18.48
N ARG A 48 3.69 14.15 -18.59
CA ARG A 48 4.92 14.47 -19.33
C ARG A 48 6.11 13.70 -18.73
N GLY A 49 6.60 12.72 -19.49
CA GLY A 49 7.81 11.95 -19.13
C GLY A 49 7.57 10.49 -18.76
N GLU A 50 6.36 10.02 -18.57
CA GLU A 50 6.09 8.61 -18.25
C GLU A 50 5.98 7.75 -19.52
N ARG A 51 7.11 7.20 -19.96
CA ARG A 51 7.19 6.37 -21.18
C ARG A 51 6.61 4.94 -21.05
N LEU A 52 6.29 4.50 -19.84
CA LEU A 52 5.85 3.11 -19.56
C LEU A 52 4.52 2.70 -20.20
N LEU A 53 3.71 3.65 -20.65
CA LEU A 53 2.45 3.39 -21.37
C LEU A 53 2.55 3.60 -22.89
N ALA A 54 3.75 3.80 -23.43
CA ALA A 54 3.92 3.88 -24.88
C ALA A 54 3.51 2.54 -25.53
N PRO A 55 2.79 2.57 -26.67
CA PRO A 55 2.49 1.36 -27.40
C PRO A 55 3.79 0.63 -27.77
N THR A 56 3.88 -0.62 -27.39
CA THR A 56 5.05 -1.46 -27.68
C THR A 56 4.59 -2.70 -28.45
N ASP A 57 5.25 -3.00 -29.54
CA ASP A 57 5.04 -4.24 -30.27
C ASP A 57 5.75 -5.38 -29.54
N VAL A 58 4.97 -6.08 -28.71
CA VAL A 58 5.46 -7.19 -27.88
C VAL A 58 6.06 -8.31 -28.74
N ALA A 59 5.49 -8.55 -29.92
CA ALA A 59 6.00 -9.60 -30.83
C ALA A 59 7.42 -9.31 -31.30
N LYS A 60 7.76 -8.04 -31.56
CA LYS A 60 9.11 -7.62 -31.94
C LYS A 60 10.11 -7.72 -30.79
N GLU A 61 9.70 -7.39 -29.58
CA GLU A 61 10.60 -7.42 -28.42
C GLU A 61 10.88 -8.84 -27.90
N VAL A 62 9.88 -9.74 -28.02
CA VAL A 62 9.98 -11.10 -27.49
C VAL A 62 10.66 -12.08 -28.44
N ALA A 63 10.79 -11.73 -29.73
CA ALA A 63 11.41 -12.55 -30.75
C ALA A 63 10.85 -13.99 -30.88
N LEU A 64 9.57 -14.19 -30.52
CA LEU A 64 8.87 -15.46 -30.72
C LEU A 64 7.86 -15.34 -31.85
N PRO A 65 7.74 -16.39 -32.71
CA PRO A 65 6.72 -16.40 -33.74
C PRO A 65 5.32 -16.37 -33.10
N PRO A 66 4.45 -15.39 -33.47
CA PRO A 66 3.12 -15.32 -32.92
C PRO A 66 2.21 -16.39 -33.50
N LEU A 67 1.50 -17.11 -32.65
CA LEU A 67 0.35 -17.91 -33.01
C LEU A 67 -0.88 -17.01 -33.15
N GLN A 68 -1.51 -16.99 -34.33
CA GLN A 68 -2.78 -16.30 -34.55
C GLN A 68 -3.93 -17.17 -34.03
N VAL A 69 -4.81 -16.58 -33.19
CA VAL A 69 -5.95 -17.26 -32.61
C VAL A 69 -7.20 -16.42 -32.87
N ASP A 70 -8.20 -17.00 -33.51
CA ASP A 70 -9.47 -16.35 -33.76
C ASP A 70 -10.30 -16.31 -32.48
N VAL A 71 -10.86 -15.14 -32.19
CA VAL A 71 -11.68 -14.92 -30.99
C VAL A 71 -13.10 -14.50 -31.37
N SER A 72 -14.06 -15.06 -30.71
CA SER A 72 -15.46 -14.61 -30.75
C SER A 72 -15.74 -13.64 -29.61
N HIS A 73 -16.59 -12.66 -29.85
CA HIS A 73 -17.02 -11.72 -28.82
C HIS A 73 -18.52 -11.92 -28.49
N LYS A 74 -18.82 -12.19 -27.22
CA LYS A 74 -20.20 -12.32 -26.75
C LYS A 74 -20.35 -11.64 -25.39
N ASN A 75 -21.37 -10.77 -25.24
CA ASN A 75 -21.69 -10.08 -23.98
C ASN A 75 -20.49 -9.36 -23.33
N GLY A 76 -19.67 -8.67 -24.14
CA GLY A 76 -18.51 -7.94 -23.63
C GLY A 76 -17.32 -8.79 -23.19
N ARG A 77 -17.39 -10.09 -23.44
CA ARG A 77 -16.29 -11.05 -23.22
C ARG A 77 -15.88 -11.69 -24.53
N TRP A 78 -14.63 -12.12 -24.62
CA TRP A 78 -14.15 -12.90 -25.75
C TRP A 78 -14.11 -14.39 -25.38
N GLY A 79 -14.18 -15.24 -26.38
CA GLY A 79 -14.08 -16.68 -26.23
C GLY A 79 -13.31 -17.28 -27.39
N LEU A 80 -12.77 -18.46 -27.19
CA LEU A 80 -12.16 -19.31 -28.23
C LEU A 80 -13.16 -20.38 -28.63
N ASP A 81 -13.15 -20.72 -29.90
CA ASP A 81 -13.76 -21.95 -30.38
C ASP A 81 -12.84 -23.16 -30.07
N GLU A 82 -13.29 -24.36 -30.41
CA GLU A 82 -12.50 -25.58 -30.17
C GLU A 82 -11.17 -25.55 -30.87
N THR A 83 -11.10 -24.99 -32.09
CA THR A 83 -9.88 -24.85 -32.87
C THR A 83 -8.86 -23.96 -32.16
N GLY A 84 -9.29 -22.82 -31.63
CA GLY A 84 -8.46 -21.91 -30.85
C GLY A 84 -7.98 -22.54 -29.55
N ILE A 85 -8.85 -23.29 -28.86
CA ILE A 85 -8.50 -24.02 -27.64
C ILE A 85 -7.44 -25.09 -27.94
N ASP A 86 -7.60 -25.86 -29.02
CA ASP A 86 -6.65 -26.90 -29.42
C ASP A 86 -5.31 -26.31 -29.88
N ALA A 87 -5.34 -25.15 -30.55
CA ALA A 87 -4.15 -24.41 -30.89
C ALA A 87 -3.35 -23.98 -29.66
N LEU A 88 -4.00 -23.42 -28.62
CA LEU A 88 -3.34 -23.09 -27.36
C LEU A 88 -2.81 -24.33 -26.63
N ARG A 89 -3.59 -25.42 -26.63
CA ARG A 89 -3.23 -26.69 -26.02
C ARG A 89 -2.00 -27.33 -26.69
N SER A 90 -1.90 -27.23 -28.02
CA SER A 90 -0.77 -27.76 -28.80
C SER A 90 0.55 -27.07 -28.48
N CYS A 91 0.53 -25.86 -27.94
CA CYS A 91 1.74 -25.16 -27.51
C CYS A 91 2.42 -25.82 -26.29
N GLY A 92 1.74 -26.64 -25.52
CA GLY A 92 2.29 -27.38 -24.39
C GLY A 92 2.82 -26.50 -23.25
N VAL A 93 2.29 -25.29 -23.09
CA VAL A 93 2.73 -24.35 -22.06
C VAL A 93 2.11 -24.66 -20.71
N ASP A 94 2.83 -24.40 -19.62
CA ASP A 94 2.33 -24.59 -18.27
C ASP A 94 1.33 -23.52 -17.85
N LEU A 95 1.48 -22.29 -18.29
CA LEU A 95 0.67 -21.14 -17.90
C LEU A 95 0.49 -20.16 -19.04
N TRP A 96 -0.73 -19.68 -19.26
CA TRP A 96 -1.03 -18.56 -20.14
C TRP A 96 -1.17 -17.27 -19.33
N LEU A 97 -0.49 -16.21 -19.76
CA LEU A 97 -0.71 -14.85 -19.25
C LEU A 97 -1.58 -14.08 -20.24
N CYS A 98 -2.78 -13.73 -19.82
CA CYS A 98 -3.81 -13.12 -20.66
C CYS A 98 -3.78 -11.58 -20.56
N PHE A 99 -3.34 -10.90 -21.60
CA PHE A 99 -3.34 -9.43 -21.72
C PHE A 99 -4.27 -8.99 -22.85
N VAL A 100 -5.55 -9.13 -22.67
CA VAL A 100 -6.60 -8.86 -23.65
C VAL A 100 -7.52 -7.72 -23.19
N ALA A 101 -8.08 -6.94 -24.12
CA ALA A 101 -8.85 -5.74 -23.80
C ALA A 101 -10.17 -6.00 -23.06
N ALA A 102 -10.71 -7.19 -23.15
CA ALA A 102 -11.87 -7.65 -22.39
C ALA A 102 -11.54 -8.98 -21.71
N PRO A 103 -12.13 -9.29 -20.53
CA PRO A 103 -11.90 -10.58 -19.91
C PRO A 103 -12.45 -11.71 -20.79
N PRO A 104 -11.81 -12.87 -20.86
CA PRO A 104 -12.33 -14.01 -21.60
C PRO A 104 -13.59 -14.57 -20.95
N HIS A 105 -14.42 -15.27 -21.75
CA HIS A 105 -15.23 -16.31 -21.19
C HIS A 105 -14.33 -17.34 -20.52
N ARG A 106 -14.88 -18.13 -19.60
CA ARG A 106 -14.11 -19.20 -18.98
C ARG A 106 -13.39 -20.04 -20.03
N LEU A 107 -12.09 -20.17 -19.88
CA LEU A 107 -11.28 -21.09 -20.66
C LEU A 107 -11.33 -22.48 -20.02
N PRO A 108 -11.29 -23.56 -20.78
CA PRO A 108 -11.26 -24.90 -20.20
C PRO A 108 -9.95 -25.12 -19.44
N ARG A 109 -10.01 -25.85 -18.35
CA ARG A 109 -8.84 -26.25 -17.55
C ARG A 109 -7.77 -26.96 -18.37
N SER A 110 -8.17 -27.61 -19.46
CA SER A 110 -7.27 -28.31 -20.36
C SER A 110 -6.39 -27.40 -21.22
N VAL A 111 -6.56 -26.06 -21.18
CA VAL A 111 -5.78 -25.13 -22.00
C VAL A 111 -4.33 -25.05 -21.57
N SER A 112 -4.05 -25.26 -20.28
CA SER A 112 -2.70 -25.36 -19.73
C SER A 112 -2.77 -25.94 -18.30
N ARG A 113 -1.63 -26.41 -17.79
CA ARG A 113 -1.54 -27.09 -16.49
C ARG A 113 -1.85 -26.15 -15.30
N LEU A 114 -1.40 -24.92 -15.36
CA LEU A 114 -1.50 -23.92 -14.29
C LEU A 114 -2.59 -22.86 -14.52
N GLY A 115 -3.34 -22.98 -15.64
CA GLY A 115 -4.43 -22.10 -15.97
C GLY A 115 -4.04 -20.91 -16.87
N ALA A 116 -4.92 -19.91 -16.90
CA ALA A 116 -4.80 -18.74 -17.75
C ALA A 116 -5.06 -17.47 -16.92
N TRP A 117 -3.98 -16.81 -16.54
CA TRP A 117 -4.03 -15.70 -15.59
C TRP A 117 -4.07 -14.34 -16.27
N GLY A 118 -4.94 -13.48 -15.78
CA GLY A 118 -5.03 -12.10 -16.26
C GLY A 118 -5.11 -11.09 -15.12
N VAL A 119 -4.87 -9.83 -15.48
CA VAL A 119 -4.99 -8.69 -14.56
C VAL A 119 -6.32 -8.00 -14.78
N GLU A 120 -7.06 -7.81 -13.72
CA GLU A 120 -8.25 -6.96 -13.69
C GLU A 120 -8.02 -5.74 -12.80
N ILE A 121 -8.44 -4.56 -13.28
CA ILE A 121 -8.47 -3.32 -12.53
C ILE A 121 -9.93 -2.91 -12.37
N GLY A 122 -10.39 -2.78 -11.13
CA GLY A 122 -11.81 -2.64 -10.86
C GLY A 122 -12.56 -3.99 -10.88
N ARG A 123 -13.87 -3.94 -11.06
CA ARG A 123 -14.72 -5.16 -11.11
C ARG A 123 -14.76 -5.73 -12.53
N GLY A 124 -13.94 -6.73 -12.82
CA GLY A 124 -13.98 -7.48 -14.08
C GLY A 124 -13.53 -6.68 -15.30
N VAL A 125 -12.71 -5.65 -15.13
CA VAL A 125 -12.15 -4.86 -16.22
C VAL A 125 -10.72 -5.28 -16.45
N SER A 126 -10.42 -5.84 -17.63
CA SER A 126 -9.04 -6.18 -17.98
C SER A 126 -8.13 -4.94 -17.89
N ALA A 127 -6.93 -5.10 -17.38
CA ALA A 127 -5.94 -4.02 -17.25
C ALA A 127 -5.54 -3.37 -18.59
N THR A 128 -5.73 -4.11 -19.70
CA THR A 128 -5.47 -3.59 -21.06
C THR A 128 -6.69 -2.91 -21.69
N SER A 129 -7.84 -2.93 -20.99
CA SER A 129 -9.00 -2.15 -21.41
C SER A 129 -8.69 -0.66 -21.35
N ALA A 130 -9.21 0.06 -22.32
CA ALA A 130 -9.18 1.52 -22.34
C ALA A 130 -9.75 2.16 -21.05
N TRP A 131 -10.71 1.51 -20.43
CA TRP A 131 -11.44 2.00 -19.25
C TRP A 131 -10.88 1.51 -17.91
N ALA A 132 -9.80 0.74 -17.91
CA ALA A 132 -9.17 0.25 -16.70
C ALA A 132 -8.75 1.40 -15.77
N GLY A 133 -9.28 1.43 -14.55
CA GLY A 133 -9.02 2.46 -13.56
C GLY A 133 -9.74 3.81 -13.78
N ALA A 134 -10.49 3.96 -14.88
CA ALA A 134 -11.18 5.22 -15.19
C ALA A 134 -12.47 5.41 -14.37
N MET A 135 -13.15 4.32 -14.04
CA MET A 135 -14.39 4.38 -13.27
C MET A 135 -14.15 4.85 -11.84
N GLU A 136 -13.08 4.40 -11.21
CA GLU A 136 -12.66 4.81 -9.86
C GLU A 136 -12.39 6.32 -9.84
N VAL A 137 -11.67 6.84 -10.82
CA VAL A 137 -11.44 8.28 -10.97
C VAL A 137 -12.74 9.03 -11.20
N GLY A 138 -13.58 8.55 -12.10
CA GLY A 138 -14.85 9.21 -12.47
C GLY A 138 -15.88 9.26 -11.34
N THR A 139 -15.96 8.22 -10.52
CA THR A 139 -16.87 8.15 -9.36
C THR A 139 -16.27 8.77 -8.11
N GLY A 140 -14.95 8.97 -8.09
CA GLY A 140 -14.24 9.45 -6.90
C GLY A 140 -14.04 8.38 -5.85
N SER A 141 -14.00 7.10 -6.26
CA SER A 141 -13.62 6.03 -5.36
C SER A 141 -12.26 6.32 -4.74
N PRO A 142 -12.10 6.19 -3.42
CA PRO A 142 -10.81 6.43 -2.77
C PRO A 142 -9.78 5.34 -3.10
N VAL A 143 -10.23 4.17 -3.52
CA VAL A 143 -9.36 3.03 -3.82
C VAL A 143 -9.59 2.48 -5.21
N THR A 144 -8.52 1.95 -5.79
CA THR A 144 -8.50 1.18 -7.03
C THR A 144 -8.16 -0.26 -6.72
N MET A 145 -9.06 -1.17 -7.06
CA MET A 145 -8.87 -2.61 -6.89
C MET A 145 -8.05 -3.18 -8.04
N VAL A 146 -7.07 -4.00 -7.71
CA VAL A 146 -6.25 -4.76 -8.67
C VAL A 146 -6.33 -6.23 -8.31
N SER A 147 -6.62 -7.09 -9.28
CA SER A 147 -6.75 -8.52 -9.07
C SER A 147 -6.00 -9.33 -10.12
N ILE A 148 -5.42 -10.46 -9.72
CA ILE A 148 -5.01 -11.53 -10.65
C ILE A 148 -6.08 -12.59 -10.60
N VAL A 149 -6.58 -12.96 -11.78
CA VAL A 149 -7.67 -13.92 -11.94
C VAL A 149 -7.24 -15.05 -12.87
N ASP A 150 -7.49 -16.28 -12.47
CA ASP A 150 -7.37 -17.45 -13.35
C ASP A 150 -8.67 -17.65 -14.12
N TYR A 151 -8.65 -17.36 -15.39
CA TYR A 151 -9.81 -17.52 -16.28
C TYR A 151 -10.13 -18.98 -16.63
N ALA A 152 -9.27 -19.93 -16.28
CA ALA A 152 -9.51 -21.36 -16.43
C ALA A 152 -10.03 -22.03 -15.14
N ALA A 153 -10.23 -21.29 -14.06
CA ALA A 153 -10.74 -21.83 -12.79
C ALA A 153 -12.23 -22.18 -12.87
N ASP A 154 -12.63 -23.24 -12.18
CA ASP A 154 -14.04 -23.70 -12.17
C ASP A 154 -14.96 -22.83 -11.30
N ALA A 155 -14.39 -22.13 -10.32
CA ALA A 155 -15.11 -21.25 -9.40
C ALA A 155 -14.61 -19.80 -9.51
N ASP A 156 -14.63 -19.06 -8.43
CA ASP A 156 -13.99 -17.73 -8.32
C ASP A 156 -12.48 -17.88 -8.53
N GLY A 157 -12.01 -17.60 -9.74
CA GLY A 157 -10.60 -17.73 -10.14
C GLY A 157 -9.67 -16.67 -9.52
N LEU A 158 -10.09 -15.99 -8.47
CA LEU A 158 -9.30 -14.95 -7.82
C LEU A 158 -8.03 -15.54 -7.18
N LEU A 159 -6.85 -15.19 -7.70
CA LEU A 159 -5.55 -15.61 -7.18
C LEU A 159 -4.93 -14.56 -6.25
N TYR A 160 -5.11 -13.29 -6.56
CA TYR A 160 -4.56 -12.18 -5.79
C TYR A 160 -5.49 -10.97 -5.86
N ARG A 161 -5.63 -10.23 -4.76
CA ARG A 161 -6.35 -8.95 -4.73
C ARG A 161 -5.59 -7.94 -3.90
N SER A 162 -5.61 -6.71 -4.35
CA SER A 162 -5.02 -5.57 -3.65
C SER A 162 -5.85 -4.32 -3.88
N PHE A 163 -5.75 -3.37 -2.94
CA PHE A 163 -6.29 -2.03 -3.08
C PHE A 163 -5.16 -1.01 -2.98
N GLY A 164 -5.01 -0.16 -3.98
CA GLY A 164 -4.16 1.03 -3.95
C GLY A 164 -4.99 2.30 -3.86
N ALA A 165 -4.39 3.43 -3.49
CA ALA A 165 -5.06 4.72 -3.55
C ALA A 165 -5.40 5.09 -5.00
N THR A 166 -6.59 5.63 -5.24
CA THR A 166 -6.96 6.10 -6.58
C THR A 166 -6.23 7.39 -6.91
N ALA A 167 -5.48 7.40 -8.00
CA ALA A 167 -4.89 8.63 -8.56
C ALA A 167 -5.98 9.51 -9.17
N GLY A 168 -6.72 10.21 -8.32
CA GLY A 168 -7.99 10.88 -8.64
C GLY A 168 -7.94 11.97 -9.71
N ASN A 169 -6.73 12.34 -10.16
CA ASN A 169 -6.50 13.41 -11.15
C ASN A 169 -6.32 12.90 -12.57
N SER A 170 -6.04 11.60 -12.77
CA SER A 170 -5.67 11.04 -14.06
C SER A 170 -6.04 9.56 -14.15
N PRO A 171 -6.98 9.15 -15.02
CA PRO A 171 -7.26 7.74 -15.29
C PRO A 171 -6.04 6.98 -15.79
N ARG A 172 -5.22 7.62 -16.63
CA ARG A 172 -3.99 7.03 -17.15
C ARG A 172 -2.97 6.77 -16.05
N HIS A 173 -2.74 7.74 -15.16
CA HIS A 173 -1.85 7.57 -14.02
C HIS A 173 -2.37 6.50 -13.06
N ASN A 174 -3.67 6.48 -12.77
CA ASN A 174 -4.31 5.47 -11.93
C ASN A 174 -4.11 4.05 -12.50
N ARG A 175 -4.34 3.87 -13.81
CA ARG A 175 -4.07 2.61 -14.50
C ARG A 175 -2.59 2.21 -14.44
N LEU A 176 -1.67 3.17 -14.62
CA LEU A 176 -0.23 2.92 -14.54
C LEU A 176 0.20 2.39 -13.17
N CYS A 177 -0.24 3.03 -12.08
CA CYS A 177 0.02 2.58 -10.72
C CYS A 177 -0.50 1.15 -10.51
N ALA A 178 -1.74 0.87 -10.95
CA ALA A 178 -2.34 -0.44 -10.83
C ALA A 178 -1.59 -1.53 -11.62
N VAL A 179 -1.14 -1.23 -12.84
CA VAL A 179 -0.38 -2.19 -13.69
C VAL A 179 1.01 -2.44 -13.12
N ARG A 180 1.71 -1.42 -12.62
CA ARG A 180 3.03 -1.58 -11.97
C ARG A 180 2.92 -2.49 -10.75
N LYS A 181 1.90 -2.29 -9.93
CA LYS A 181 1.61 -3.14 -8.78
C LYS A 181 1.30 -4.58 -9.18
N ALA A 182 0.47 -4.78 -10.20
CA ALA A 182 0.12 -6.11 -10.72
C ALA A 182 1.33 -6.91 -11.22
N ALA A 183 2.36 -6.26 -11.74
CA ALA A 183 3.58 -6.93 -12.20
C ALA A 183 4.27 -7.72 -11.08
N ASN A 184 4.32 -7.17 -9.87
CA ASN A 184 4.88 -7.86 -8.71
C ASN A 184 4.01 -9.05 -8.27
N PHE A 185 2.70 -8.99 -8.47
CA PHE A 185 1.81 -10.10 -8.11
C PHE A 185 2.09 -11.36 -8.92
N PHE A 186 2.33 -11.23 -10.23
CA PHE A 186 2.73 -12.38 -11.06
C PHE A 186 4.03 -13.00 -10.58
N ARG A 187 5.05 -12.19 -10.33
CA ARG A 187 6.33 -12.66 -9.79
C ARG A 187 6.13 -13.45 -8.50
N ARG A 188 5.41 -12.88 -7.53
CA ARG A 188 5.15 -13.50 -6.23
C ARG A 188 4.37 -14.82 -6.34
N LEU A 189 3.34 -14.86 -7.19
CA LEU A 189 2.55 -16.08 -7.41
C LEU A 189 3.40 -17.19 -8.03
N LEU A 190 4.25 -16.86 -9.02
CA LEU A 190 5.16 -17.81 -9.62
C LEU A 190 6.24 -18.30 -8.64
N GLU A 191 6.84 -17.41 -7.85
CA GLU A 191 7.79 -17.80 -6.81
C GLU A 191 7.17 -18.78 -5.79
N ARG A 192 5.91 -18.56 -5.41
CA ARG A 192 5.17 -19.47 -4.53
C ARG A 192 4.95 -20.84 -5.17
N LEU A 193 4.54 -20.86 -6.46
CA LEU A 193 4.41 -22.11 -7.23
C LEU A 193 5.71 -22.89 -7.30
N MET A 194 6.82 -22.22 -7.61
CA MET A 194 8.14 -22.85 -7.71
C MET A 194 8.62 -23.43 -6.37
N ARG A 195 8.14 -22.88 -5.26
CA ARG A 195 8.39 -23.41 -3.91
C ARG A 195 7.41 -24.53 -3.49
N GLY A 196 6.58 -25.02 -4.42
CA GLY A 196 5.61 -26.09 -4.16
C GLY A 196 4.45 -25.70 -3.24
N ARG A 197 4.13 -24.40 -3.11
CA ARG A 197 3.03 -23.91 -2.29
C ARG A 197 1.74 -23.82 -3.08
N ASP A 198 0.64 -24.21 -2.42
CA ASP A 198 -0.69 -24.04 -2.99
C ASP A 198 -1.05 -22.54 -3.11
N ILE A 199 -1.26 -22.07 -4.34
CA ILE A 199 -1.61 -20.67 -4.62
C ILE A 199 -3.05 -20.36 -4.22
N LEU A 200 -3.92 -21.35 -4.27
CA LEU A 200 -5.37 -21.16 -4.06
C LEU A 200 -5.74 -21.07 -2.56
N CYS A 201 -5.02 -21.78 -1.70
CA CYS A 201 -5.37 -21.89 -0.27
C CYS A 201 -4.57 -21.01 0.67
N SER A 202 -3.33 -20.71 0.37
CA SER A 202 -2.41 -20.32 1.45
C SER A 202 -1.99 -18.86 1.51
N ALA A 203 -2.31 -17.99 0.58
CA ALA A 203 -1.69 -16.68 0.66
C ALA A 203 -2.25 -15.55 -0.22
N ARG A 204 -3.54 -15.36 -0.20
CA ARG A 204 -4.03 -14.03 -0.58
C ARG A 204 -3.68 -13.07 0.55
N PRO A 205 -3.00 -11.93 0.28
CA PRO A 205 -2.86 -10.91 1.30
C PRO A 205 -4.23 -10.53 1.87
N ALA A 206 -4.29 -10.27 3.17
CA ALA A 206 -5.52 -9.78 3.75
C ALA A 206 -5.86 -8.41 3.15
N THR A 207 -7.13 -8.22 2.86
CA THR A 207 -7.70 -6.94 2.40
C THR A 207 -9.01 -6.72 3.14
N LEU A 208 -9.39 -5.45 3.32
CA LEU A 208 -10.73 -5.12 3.75
C LEU A 208 -11.74 -5.51 2.66
N SER A 209 -13.01 -5.60 3.04
CA SER A 209 -14.08 -5.84 2.07
C SER A 209 -14.08 -4.79 0.96
N VAL A 210 -14.54 -5.19 -0.23
CA VAL A 210 -14.79 -4.24 -1.31
C VAL A 210 -15.81 -3.21 -0.82
N PRO A 211 -15.55 -1.90 -0.91
CA PRO A 211 -16.51 -0.88 -0.48
C PRO A 211 -17.89 -1.10 -1.14
N ALA A 212 -18.96 -0.85 -0.38
CA ALA A 212 -20.33 -1.05 -0.90
C ALA A 212 -20.64 -0.12 -2.09
N ASP A 213 -20.07 1.07 -2.08
CA ASP A 213 -20.16 2.10 -3.13
C ASP A 213 -19.10 1.97 -4.23
N TYR A 214 -18.29 0.88 -4.21
CA TYR A 214 -17.27 0.65 -5.23
C TYR A 214 -17.91 0.51 -6.62
N PRO A 215 -17.35 1.16 -7.67
CA PRO A 215 -17.93 1.16 -9.01
C PRO A 215 -18.29 -0.25 -9.50
N ALA A 216 -19.56 -0.44 -9.85
CA ALA A 216 -20.06 -1.73 -10.32
C ALA A 216 -19.92 -1.91 -11.85
N LEU A 217 -19.68 -0.82 -12.58
CA LEU A 217 -19.71 -0.81 -14.04
C LEU A 217 -18.32 -1.11 -14.60
N SER A 218 -18.28 -2.05 -15.54
CA SER A 218 -17.07 -2.38 -16.32
C SER A 218 -16.87 -1.44 -17.51
N THR A 219 -17.95 -0.82 -18.01
CA THR A 219 -17.94 0.15 -19.12
C THR A 219 -18.69 1.42 -18.69
N PRO A 220 -18.14 2.62 -18.97
CA PRO A 220 -18.79 3.84 -18.57
C PRO A 220 -20.05 4.09 -19.40
N THR A 221 -21.12 4.47 -18.70
CA THR A 221 -22.32 5.03 -19.32
C THR A 221 -22.07 6.51 -19.69
N VAL A 222 -22.92 7.09 -20.58
CA VAL A 222 -22.83 8.52 -20.93
C VAL A 222 -22.81 9.42 -19.66
N PRO A 223 -23.68 9.24 -18.65
CA PRO A 223 -23.60 10.00 -17.41
C PRO A 223 -22.29 9.80 -16.63
N ALA A 224 -21.68 8.62 -16.68
CA ALA A 224 -20.38 8.38 -16.04
C ALA A 224 -19.24 9.11 -16.76
N LEU A 225 -19.27 9.15 -18.10
CA LEU A 225 -18.34 9.91 -18.92
C LEU A 225 -18.44 11.43 -18.69
N THR A 226 -19.66 11.97 -18.59
CA THR A 226 -19.85 13.39 -18.26
C THR A 226 -19.34 13.74 -16.87
N ARG A 227 -19.56 12.89 -15.86
CA ARG A 227 -18.99 13.08 -14.51
C ARG A 227 -17.46 13.01 -14.52
N LEU A 228 -16.89 12.05 -15.22
CA LEU A 228 -15.43 11.94 -15.38
C LEU A 228 -14.85 13.20 -16.01
N SER A 229 -15.44 13.66 -17.13
CA SER A 229 -15.00 14.86 -17.84
C SER A 229 -15.09 16.11 -16.96
N TRP A 230 -16.21 16.28 -16.25
CA TRP A 230 -16.42 17.38 -15.30
C TRP A 230 -15.39 17.34 -14.16
N ARG A 231 -15.15 16.18 -13.57
CA ARG A 231 -14.18 16.02 -12.48
C ARG A 231 -12.76 16.33 -12.94
N LEU A 232 -12.36 15.86 -14.12
CA LEU A 232 -11.06 16.17 -14.69
C LEU A 232 -10.90 17.67 -14.99
N ALA A 233 -11.93 18.31 -15.53
CA ALA A 233 -11.94 19.74 -15.79
C ALA A 233 -11.91 20.56 -14.48
N SER A 234 -12.72 20.21 -13.49
CA SER A 234 -12.75 20.90 -12.20
C SER A 234 -11.43 20.78 -11.44
N ASN A 235 -10.82 19.60 -11.45
CA ASN A 235 -9.49 19.38 -10.86
C ASN A 235 -8.41 20.19 -11.58
N TRP A 236 -8.46 20.25 -12.92
CA TRP A 236 -7.53 21.05 -13.71
C TRP A 236 -7.65 22.55 -13.41
N ILE A 237 -8.88 23.08 -13.27
CA ILE A 237 -9.15 24.47 -12.88
C ILE A 237 -8.64 24.72 -11.47
N ALA A 238 -8.97 23.85 -10.51
CA ALA A 238 -8.55 23.98 -9.12
C ALA A 238 -7.02 24.03 -8.95
N HIS A 239 -6.27 23.26 -9.75
CA HIS A 239 -4.81 23.29 -9.73
C HIS A 239 -4.18 24.54 -10.36
N ARG A 240 -4.92 25.29 -11.17
CA ARG A 240 -4.45 26.54 -11.82
C ARG A 240 -4.84 27.81 -11.08
N LEU A 241 -5.87 27.74 -10.26
CA LEU A 241 -6.24 28.88 -9.44
C LEU A 241 -5.22 29.02 -8.30
N PRO A 242 -4.64 30.22 -8.07
CA PRO A 242 -3.81 30.47 -6.93
C PRO A 242 -4.68 30.33 -5.68
N SER A 243 -4.64 29.18 -5.04
CA SER A 243 -5.23 29.06 -3.71
C SER A 243 -4.30 29.77 -2.73
N LYS A 244 -4.82 30.62 -1.86
CA LYS A 244 -4.12 30.96 -0.63
C LYS A 244 -3.90 29.65 0.08
N ARG A 245 -2.69 29.06 -0.05
CA ARG A 245 -2.35 27.81 0.63
C ARG A 245 -2.37 28.12 2.11
N ALA A 246 -3.43 27.70 2.78
CA ALA A 246 -3.39 27.64 4.23
C ALA A 246 -2.21 26.74 4.62
N LEU A 247 -1.52 27.07 5.67
CA LEU A 247 -0.41 26.29 6.17
C LEU A 247 -0.96 24.96 6.69
N GLU A 248 -0.62 23.87 6.02
CA GLU A 248 -0.89 22.51 6.49
C GLU A 248 0.31 22.09 7.34
N GLN A 249 0.07 21.84 8.63
CA GLN A 249 1.14 21.60 9.58
C GLN A 249 0.78 20.43 10.49
N TRP A 250 1.65 19.42 10.57
CA TRP A 250 1.56 18.35 11.55
C TRP A 250 1.98 18.86 12.92
N GLN A 251 1.25 18.43 13.93
CA GLN A 251 1.50 18.71 15.34
C GLN A 251 1.22 17.50 16.18
N VAL A 252 1.92 17.38 17.29
CA VAL A 252 1.75 16.33 18.27
C VAL A 252 0.76 16.79 19.34
N ALA A 253 -0.05 15.85 19.83
CA ALA A 253 -0.91 16.08 21.00
C ALA A 253 -0.82 14.92 21.98
N TYR A 254 -1.11 15.18 23.25
CA TYR A 254 -1.03 14.18 24.29
C TYR A 254 -2.04 14.45 25.41
N TYR A 255 -2.29 13.42 26.22
CA TYR A 255 -2.95 13.58 27.52
C TYR A 255 -2.50 12.45 28.46
N PHE A 256 -2.62 12.71 29.76
CA PHE A 256 -2.45 11.68 30.77
C PHE A 256 -3.78 11.00 31.06
N SER A 257 -3.80 9.66 31.02
CA SER A 257 -4.97 8.83 31.29
C SER A 257 -4.80 8.06 32.59
N ASP A 258 -5.91 7.69 33.21
CA ASP A 258 -5.92 6.69 34.27
C ASP A 258 -5.74 5.29 33.66
N GLU A 259 -5.18 4.34 34.43
CA GLU A 259 -4.71 3.03 33.92
C GLU A 259 -5.81 2.21 33.21
N ASP A 260 -7.08 2.38 33.58
CA ASP A 260 -8.21 1.62 33.06
C ASP A 260 -9.00 2.32 31.94
N GLU A 261 -8.51 3.46 31.43
CA GLU A 261 -9.25 4.25 30.45
C GLU A 261 -9.18 3.63 29.05
N SER A 262 -10.33 3.18 28.54
CA SER A 262 -10.45 2.67 27.18
C SER A 262 -10.82 3.77 26.19
N GLY A 263 -10.13 3.79 25.01
CA GLY A 263 -10.39 4.75 23.93
C GLY A 263 -9.57 6.04 24.02
N CYS A 264 -9.70 6.89 22.99
CA CYS A 264 -9.04 8.18 22.93
C CYS A 264 -9.99 9.28 23.47
N ARG A 265 -9.48 10.12 24.37
CA ARG A 265 -10.21 11.26 24.95
C ARG A 265 -9.78 12.54 24.27
N PHE A 266 -10.35 12.84 23.13
CA PHE A 266 -9.97 13.99 22.29
C PHE A 266 -10.16 15.33 23.01
N GLU A 267 -11.11 15.44 23.93
CA GLU A 267 -11.38 16.61 24.76
C GLU A 267 -10.28 16.90 25.78
N ARG A 268 -9.42 15.92 26.11
CA ARG A 268 -8.30 16.06 27.05
C ARG A 268 -6.97 16.35 26.36
N LEU A 269 -6.94 16.36 25.01
CA LEU A 269 -5.71 16.57 24.25
C LEU A 269 -5.10 17.94 24.50
N ARG A 270 -3.84 17.94 24.90
CA ARG A 270 -2.95 19.09 24.96
C ARG A 270 -2.08 19.08 23.71
N TYR A 271 -2.13 20.18 22.95
CA TYR A 271 -1.46 20.26 21.65
C TYR A 271 -0.08 20.89 21.79
N LEU A 272 0.93 20.23 21.25
CA LEU A 272 2.29 20.74 21.09
C LEU A 272 2.42 21.33 19.70
N VAL A 273 2.35 22.64 19.63
CA VAL A 273 2.33 23.37 18.37
C VAL A 273 3.76 23.70 17.96
N PRO A 274 4.28 23.19 16.83
CA PRO A 274 5.62 23.52 16.35
C PRO A 274 5.69 24.95 15.80
N PRO A 275 6.91 25.52 15.67
CA PRO A 275 7.14 26.73 14.89
C PRO A 275 6.65 26.60 13.44
N GLU A 276 6.30 27.71 12.78
CA GLU A 276 5.71 27.72 11.43
C GLU A 276 6.65 27.21 10.32
N ASP A 277 7.95 27.15 10.56
CA ASP A 277 8.99 26.72 9.61
C ASP A 277 9.25 25.20 9.62
N ARG A 278 8.49 24.43 10.41
CA ARG A 278 8.64 22.99 10.59
C ARG A 278 7.33 22.31 10.97
N PHE A 279 7.34 20.97 11.04
CA PHE A 279 6.26 20.22 11.66
C PHE A 279 6.80 19.21 12.69
N TRP A 280 5.91 18.70 13.55
CA TRP A 280 6.13 17.61 14.49
C TRP A 280 5.14 16.49 14.25
N ALA A 281 5.62 15.26 14.13
CA ALA A 281 4.81 14.08 13.78
C ALA A 281 5.34 12.81 14.46
N ASP A 282 4.68 11.70 14.24
CA ASP A 282 5.06 10.36 14.70
C ASP A 282 5.40 10.26 16.19
N PRO A 283 4.49 10.62 17.11
CA PRO A 283 4.78 10.62 18.54
C PRO A 283 4.78 9.21 19.14
N PHE A 284 5.81 8.94 19.96
CA PHE A 284 5.91 7.74 20.79
C PHE A 284 6.03 8.13 22.27
N ALA A 285 5.17 7.52 23.12
CA ALA A 285 5.21 7.71 24.56
C ALA A 285 6.28 6.81 25.18
N VAL A 286 7.25 7.40 25.85
CA VAL A 286 8.34 6.72 26.54
C VAL A 286 8.30 7.04 28.02
N GLU A 287 8.27 6.01 28.87
CA GLU A 287 8.44 6.14 30.31
C GLU A 287 9.86 5.72 30.69
N TYR A 288 10.55 6.56 31.44
CA TYR A 288 11.89 6.29 31.92
C TYR A 288 12.07 6.80 33.35
N GLN A 289 12.32 5.91 34.30
CA GLN A 289 12.52 6.22 35.73
C GLN A 289 11.40 7.05 36.33
N GLY A 290 10.13 6.71 36.00
CA GLY A 290 8.93 7.40 36.48
C GLY A 290 8.69 8.79 35.86
N ARG A 291 9.45 9.17 34.85
CA ARG A 291 9.28 10.38 34.05
C ARG A 291 8.71 10.02 32.68
N TYR A 292 7.95 10.93 32.09
CA TYR A 292 7.24 10.71 30.83
C TYR A 292 7.80 11.61 29.73
N PHE A 293 8.08 11.00 28.59
CA PHE A 293 8.65 11.68 27.42
C PHE A 293 7.82 11.35 26.18
N ILE A 294 7.78 12.31 25.24
CA ILE A 294 7.31 12.07 23.88
C ILE A 294 8.52 12.12 22.96
N PHE A 295 8.76 11.05 22.23
CA PHE A 295 9.70 11.00 21.12
C PHE A 295 8.94 11.23 19.84
N PHE A 296 9.46 12.08 18.94
CA PHE A 296 8.75 12.47 17.73
C PHE A 296 9.70 12.92 16.63
N GLU A 297 9.18 12.99 15.40
CA GLU A 297 9.86 13.59 14.27
C GLU A 297 9.74 15.11 14.31
N GLU A 298 10.84 15.82 14.05
CA GLU A 298 10.84 17.22 13.63
C GLU A 298 11.34 17.29 12.18
N LEU A 299 10.54 17.88 11.28
CA LEU A 299 10.94 18.14 9.90
C LEU A 299 10.92 19.65 9.63
N PRO A 300 12.11 20.28 9.56
CA PRO A 300 12.24 21.68 9.11
C PRO A 300 12.00 21.76 7.60
N TYR A 301 11.08 22.63 7.16
CA TYR A 301 10.73 22.77 5.74
C TYR A 301 11.91 23.17 4.85
N ARG A 302 12.87 23.92 5.41
CA ARG A 302 14.07 24.35 4.70
C ARG A 302 14.96 23.19 4.24
N THR A 303 15.05 22.12 5.05
CA THR A 303 15.89 20.95 4.75
C THR A 303 15.11 19.82 4.08
N GLY A 304 13.80 19.73 4.36
CA GLY A 304 12.95 18.63 3.94
C GLY A 304 13.37 17.28 4.51
N LYS A 305 14.22 17.27 5.57
CA LYS A 305 14.71 16.05 6.22
C LYS A 305 14.35 16.04 7.68
N GLY A 306 13.64 15.00 8.11
CA GLY A 306 13.28 14.74 9.48
C GLY A 306 14.48 14.33 10.33
N HIS A 307 14.41 14.65 11.61
CA HIS A 307 15.28 14.16 12.66
C HIS A 307 14.46 13.93 13.93
N LEU A 308 15.02 13.21 14.90
CA LEU A 308 14.26 12.80 16.07
C LEU A 308 14.49 13.69 17.25
N MET A 309 13.39 13.99 17.93
CA MET A 309 13.32 14.82 19.11
C MET A 309 12.80 14.04 20.32
N ALA A 310 13.11 14.49 21.52
CA ALA A 310 12.47 14.09 22.75
C ALA A 310 12.04 15.34 23.55
N MET A 311 10.88 15.23 24.19
CA MET A 311 10.34 16.26 25.07
C MET A 311 9.78 15.59 26.33
N GLU A 312 10.17 16.07 27.50
CA GLU A 312 9.56 15.65 28.75
C GLU A 312 8.18 16.30 28.92
N VAL A 313 7.20 15.52 29.35
CA VAL A 313 5.83 16.00 29.54
C VAL A 313 5.33 15.69 30.95
N PHE A 314 4.49 16.56 31.46
CA PHE A 314 3.96 16.49 32.82
C PHE A 314 2.43 16.53 32.80
N ASP A 315 1.80 15.89 33.77
CA ASP A 315 0.35 15.87 33.87
C ASP A 315 -0.24 17.28 34.15
N ASN A 316 0.35 17.99 35.10
CA ASN A 316 -0.18 19.25 35.63
C ASN A 316 0.76 20.46 35.43
N ALA A 317 1.75 20.35 34.52
CA ALA A 317 2.69 21.42 34.21
C ALA A 317 2.89 21.58 32.71
N GLU A 318 3.56 22.68 32.31
CA GLU A 318 3.96 22.89 30.93
C GLU A 318 5.02 21.87 30.50
N PRO A 319 5.01 21.44 29.22
CA PRO A 319 6.02 20.54 28.72
C PRO A 319 7.42 21.15 28.80
N GLY A 320 8.43 20.30 28.90
CA GLY A 320 9.84 20.71 28.82
C GLY A 320 10.24 21.15 27.40
N GLU A 321 11.48 21.56 27.24
CA GLU A 321 12.02 21.90 25.92
C GLU A 321 12.26 20.66 25.06
N ALA A 322 11.96 20.76 23.77
CA ALA A 322 12.25 19.73 22.79
C ALA A 322 13.77 19.66 22.52
N GLN A 323 14.35 18.47 22.58
CA GLN A 323 15.78 18.25 22.39
C GLN A 323 16.00 17.27 21.25
N ILE A 324 17.00 17.57 20.39
CA ILE A 324 17.43 16.63 19.33
C ILE A 324 18.08 15.42 20.00
N ILE A 325 17.60 14.22 19.67
CA ILE A 325 18.14 12.96 20.19
C ILE A 325 18.87 12.13 19.14
N LEU A 326 18.46 12.24 17.86
CA LEU A 326 19.12 11.55 16.76
C LEU A 326 18.97 12.36 15.46
N LYS A 327 20.08 12.56 14.76
CA LYS A 327 20.13 13.22 13.45
C LYS A 327 21.11 12.50 12.55
N GLN A 328 20.70 12.25 11.29
CA GLN A 328 21.49 11.60 10.27
C GLN A 328 21.53 12.46 8.98
N PRO A 329 22.40 12.16 8.01
CA PRO A 329 22.39 12.85 6.72
C PRO A 329 21.17 12.49 5.86
N TYR A 330 20.43 11.44 6.21
CA TYR A 330 19.16 11.00 5.62
C TYR A 330 17.98 11.30 6.55
N HIS A 331 16.76 11.20 6.02
CA HIS A 331 15.52 11.40 6.75
C HIS A 331 15.33 10.38 7.86
N LEU A 332 14.85 10.82 9.02
CA LEU A 332 14.45 10.01 10.17
C LEU A 332 13.04 10.39 10.62
N SER A 333 12.18 9.41 10.85
CA SER A 333 10.85 9.58 11.44
C SER A 333 10.49 8.35 12.30
N TYR A 334 9.29 8.26 12.81
CA TYR A 334 8.70 7.09 13.48
C TYR A 334 9.61 6.44 14.53
N PRO A 335 9.98 7.13 15.65
CA PRO A 335 10.94 6.65 16.63
C PRO A 335 10.36 5.57 17.55
N PHE A 336 10.20 4.34 17.06
CA PHE A 336 9.70 3.22 17.84
C PHE A 336 10.72 2.81 18.91
N VAL A 337 10.38 3.01 20.19
CA VAL A 337 11.24 2.72 21.35
C VAL A 337 10.70 1.50 22.12
N PHE A 338 11.61 0.62 22.56
CA PHE A 338 11.27 -0.51 23.41
C PHE A 338 12.40 -0.82 24.40
N ASP A 339 12.06 -1.48 25.50
CA ASP A 339 13.02 -2.03 26.48
C ASP A 339 13.36 -3.49 26.17
N TRP A 340 14.62 -3.84 26.28
CA TRP A 340 15.09 -5.20 26.24
C TRP A 340 16.22 -5.39 27.26
N GLU A 341 15.99 -6.26 28.26
CA GLU A 341 16.96 -6.60 29.33
C GLU A 341 17.49 -5.36 30.07
N GLY A 342 16.61 -4.38 30.30
CA GLY A 342 16.93 -3.15 31.02
C GLY A 342 17.71 -2.10 30.20
N ALA A 343 17.87 -2.32 28.90
CA ALA A 343 18.42 -1.33 27.97
C ALA A 343 17.33 -0.85 26.99
N LEU A 344 17.31 0.45 26.74
CA LEU A 344 16.40 1.02 25.73
C LEU A 344 17.00 0.94 24.35
N TYR A 345 16.15 0.55 23.41
CA TYR A 345 16.43 0.48 21.97
C TYR A 345 15.42 1.29 21.18
N MET A 346 15.82 1.78 20.02
CA MET A 346 14.96 2.55 19.12
C MET A 346 15.15 2.09 17.68
N ILE A 347 14.05 1.91 16.97
CA ILE A 347 14.03 1.66 15.53
C ILE A 347 13.33 2.86 14.88
N PRO A 348 14.08 3.83 14.34
CA PRO A 348 13.50 4.89 13.53
C PRO A 348 13.18 4.40 12.11
N GLU A 349 12.35 5.11 11.38
CA GLU A 349 12.30 4.98 9.93
C GLU A 349 13.62 5.47 9.33
N THR A 350 14.21 4.65 8.47
CA THR A 350 15.48 4.91 7.76
C THR A 350 15.39 4.53 6.27
N ALA A 351 14.21 4.67 5.67
CA ALA A 351 13.93 4.27 4.29
C ALA A 351 14.82 4.99 3.26
N GLU A 352 15.14 6.28 3.47
CA GLU A 352 16.06 7.03 2.58
C GLU A 352 17.46 6.39 2.54
N ASN A 353 17.89 5.72 3.62
CA ASN A 353 19.13 4.92 3.68
C ASN A 353 18.97 3.46 3.21
N ARG A 354 17.75 3.03 2.85
CA ARG A 354 17.40 1.68 2.42
C ARG A 354 17.73 0.60 3.47
N THR A 355 17.52 0.92 4.75
CA THR A 355 17.81 0.04 5.88
C THR A 355 16.68 0.08 6.91
N VAL A 356 16.62 -0.95 7.77
CA VAL A 356 15.95 -0.88 9.08
C VAL A 356 17.05 -0.92 10.12
N GLU A 357 17.23 0.17 10.85
CA GLU A 357 18.33 0.38 11.78
C GLU A 357 17.85 0.32 13.23
N LEU A 358 18.62 -0.35 14.06
CA LEU A 358 18.40 -0.45 15.50
C LEU A 358 19.45 0.36 16.24
N TYR A 359 19.01 1.30 17.06
CA TYR A 359 19.85 2.13 17.91
C TYR A 359 19.72 1.72 19.38
N ARG A 360 20.82 1.74 20.14
CA ARG A 360 20.84 1.53 21.59
C ARG A 360 21.05 2.86 22.30
N CYS A 361 20.29 3.08 23.37
CA CYS A 361 20.48 4.23 24.24
C CYS A 361 21.77 4.11 25.04
N GLU A 362 22.64 5.11 24.98
CA GLU A 362 23.85 5.21 25.80
C GLU A 362 23.69 6.21 26.94
N ALA A 363 22.90 7.28 26.73
CA ALA A 363 22.53 8.24 27.76
C ALA A 363 21.16 8.83 27.44
N PHE A 364 20.15 8.51 28.24
CA PHE A 364 18.76 8.91 28.04
C PHE A 364 18.55 10.40 28.36
N PRO A 365 17.79 11.12 27.53
CA PRO A 365 17.25 10.71 26.24
C PRO A 365 18.16 11.05 25.04
N GLN A 366 19.30 11.72 25.23
CA GLN A 366 20.04 12.44 24.19
C GLN A 366 20.97 11.60 23.34
N ARG A 367 21.49 10.48 23.84
CA ARG A 367 22.56 9.78 23.13
C ARG A 367 22.19 8.36 22.74
N TRP A 368 22.08 8.15 21.42
CA TRP A 368 21.77 6.89 20.78
C TRP A 368 22.88 6.50 19.82
N ARG A 369 23.30 5.23 19.86
CA ARG A 369 24.31 4.68 18.97
C ARG A 369 23.72 3.56 18.13
N LEU A 370 24.04 3.54 16.83
CA LEU A 370 23.69 2.43 15.95
C LEU A 370 24.24 1.13 16.54
N HIS A 371 23.35 0.17 16.77
CA HIS A 371 23.65 -1.13 17.36
C HIS A 371 23.67 -2.22 16.29
N GLU A 372 22.67 -2.26 15.42
CA GLU A 372 22.50 -3.30 14.42
C GLU A 372 21.75 -2.75 13.21
N ILE A 373 21.95 -3.36 12.04
CA ILE A 373 21.11 -3.15 10.86
C ILE A 373 20.28 -4.42 10.66
N LEU A 374 18.99 -4.32 10.96
CA LEU A 374 18.06 -5.45 10.96
C LEU A 374 17.68 -5.92 9.56
N LEU A 375 17.48 -4.98 8.62
CA LEU A 375 17.21 -5.26 7.20
C LEU A 375 18.06 -4.33 6.33
N ARG A 376 18.50 -4.82 5.15
CA ARG A 376 19.31 -4.08 4.18
C ARG A 376 18.64 -4.10 2.81
N ASP A 377 18.93 -3.09 2.00
CA ASP A 377 18.45 -2.93 0.62
C ASP A 377 16.93 -2.96 0.50
N VAL A 378 16.24 -2.41 1.51
CA VAL A 378 14.78 -2.34 1.59
C VAL A 378 14.31 -0.88 1.66
N ASP A 379 13.21 -0.58 0.98
CA ASP A 379 12.47 0.66 1.17
C ASP A 379 11.36 0.39 2.20
N ALA A 380 11.74 0.50 3.48
CA ALA A 380 10.95 0.07 4.63
C ALA A 380 10.54 1.27 5.50
N VAL A 381 9.25 1.41 5.77
CA VAL A 381 8.69 2.49 6.58
C VAL A 381 7.94 1.97 7.80
N ASP A 382 7.91 2.75 8.86
CA ASP A 382 7.11 2.58 10.09
C ASP A 382 7.29 1.21 10.76
N THR A 383 8.56 0.76 10.91
CA THR A 383 8.88 -0.53 11.52
C THR A 383 8.47 -0.57 12.99
N THR A 384 7.61 -1.54 13.33
CA THR A 384 7.07 -1.72 14.69
C THR A 384 7.32 -3.15 15.16
N LEU A 385 7.87 -3.31 16.35
CA LEU A 385 8.04 -4.64 16.94
C LEU A 385 6.92 -4.97 17.92
N TRP A 386 6.64 -6.27 18.00
CA TRP A 386 5.78 -6.86 19.01
C TRP A 386 6.43 -8.11 19.58
N ARG A 387 6.42 -8.25 20.91
CA ARG A 387 6.89 -9.47 21.58
C ARG A 387 5.71 -10.28 22.10
N GLU A 388 5.67 -11.56 21.73
CA GLU A 388 4.72 -12.53 22.23
C GLU A 388 5.45 -13.79 22.70
N GLY A 389 5.48 -14.01 24.02
CA GLY A 389 6.25 -15.09 24.61
C GLY A 389 7.75 -14.99 24.28
N ASN A 390 8.29 -16.03 23.63
CA ASN A 390 9.69 -16.08 23.21
C ASN A 390 9.91 -15.61 21.77
N ARG A 391 8.89 -14.99 21.13
CA ARG A 391 8.97 -14.51 19.77
C ARG A 391 8.88 -13.01 19.67
N TRP A 392 9.65 -12.47 18.75
CA TRP A 392 9.58 -11.11 18.27
C TRP A 392 8.97 -11.11 16.87
N TRP A 393 8.04 -10.20 16.67
CA TRP A 393 7.38 -9.93 15.40
C TRP A 393 7.75 -8.54 14.94
N MET A 394 8.10 -8.38 13.67
CA MET A 394 8.36 -7.11 13.04
C MET A 394 7.26 -6.86 12.00
N PHE A 395 6.49 -5.82 12.21
CA PHE A 395 5.50 -5.28 11.29
C PHE A 395 6.12 -4.11 10.56
N VAL A 396 6.22 -4.16 9.24
CA VAL A 396 6.88 -3.12 8.45
C VAL A 396 6.21 -3.00 7.11
N ASN A 397 5.95 -1.76 6.66
CA ASN A 397 5.51 -1.55 5.29
C ASN A 397 6.74 -1.50 4.39
N ILE A 398 6.77 -2.30 3.32
CA ILE A 398 7.87 -2.34 2.36
C ILE A 398 7.34 -1.97 0.99
N ALA A 399 7.93 -0.92 0.40
CA ALA A 399 7.68 -0.53 -0.97
C ALA A 399 8.58 -1.33 -1.93
N GLU A 400 7.99 -2.25 -2.68
CA GLU A 400 8.67 -2.87 -3.82
C GLU A 400 8.56 -1.96 -5.06
N PRO A 401 9.44 -2.11 -6.08
CA PRO A 401 9.35 -1.30 -7.30
C PRO A 401 7.94 -1.30 -7.90
N GLY A 402 7.33 -0.13 -8.02
CA GLY A 402 5.96 0.04 -8.53
C GLY A 402 4.83 -0.13 -7.52
N VAL A 403 5.14 -0.38 -6.25
CA VAL A 403 4.21 -0.38 -5.11
C VAL A 403 4.50 0.83 -4.25
N ASP A 404 3.45 1.51 -3.79
CA ASP A 404 3.57 2.66 -2.89
C ASP A 404 3.94 2.20 -1.47
N SER A 405 4.66 3.04 -0.73
CA SER A 405 5.01 2.82 0.68
C SER A 405 3.81 2.86 1.65
N THR A 406 2.59 2.84 1.14
CA THR A 406 1.36 2.79 1.93
C THR A 406 0.56 1.50 1.74
N ASP A 407 0.96 0.66 0.77
CA ASP A 407 0.08 -0.36 0.20
C ASP A 407 0.25 -1.75 0.79
N GLU A 408 1.44 -2.11 1.32
CA GLU A 408 1.74 -3.49 1.66
C GLU A 408 2.44 -3.66 3.00
N LEU A 409 1.85 -4.45 3.89
CA LEU A 409 2.44 -4.83 5.17
C LEU A 409 3.20 -6.15 5.03
N HIS A 410 4.45 -6.12 5.44
CA HIS A 410 5.29 -7.30 5.59
C HIS A 410 5.47 -7.66 7.06
N LEU A 411 5.55 -8.95 7.34
CA LEU A 411 5.73 -9.51 8.66
C LEU A 411 7.01 -10.35 8.68
N TYR A 412 7.79 -10.21 9.73
CA TYR A 412 8.96 -11.04 10.01
C TYR A 412 8.89 -11.53 11.45
N TRP A 413 9.59 -12.61 11.76
CA TRP A 413 9.73 -13.08 13.11
C TRP A 413 11.16 -13.46 13.46
N SER A 414 11.49 -13.42 14.76
CA SER A 414 12.78 -13.81 15.30
C SER A 414 12.62 -14.26 16.75
N THR A 415 13.64 -14.90 17.29
CA THR A 415 13.72 -15.25 18.73
C THR A 415 14.34 -14.13 19.57
N THR A 416 14.96 -13.15 18.94
CA THR A 416 15.54 -11.97 19.60
C THR A 416 15.19 -10.69 18.84
N PRO A 417 15.22 -9.50 19.44
CA PRO A 417 14.96 -8.25 18.71
C PRO A 417 16.06 -7.87 17.72
N PHE A 418 17.18 -8.57 17.76
CA PHE A 418 18.36 -8.35 16.91
C PHE A 418 18.34 -9.20 15.63
N GLY A 419 17.44 -10.18 15.56
CA GLY A 419 17.38 -11.13 14.45
C GLY A 419 18.12 -12.46 14.76
N PRO A 420 18.44 -13.29 13.76
CA PRO A 420 18.07 -13.07 12.34
C PRO A 420 16.56 -13.04 12.15
N TRP A 421 16.09 -12.12 11.28
CA TRP A 421 14.67 -11.95 10.98
C TRP A 421 14.23 -12.85 9.83
N VAL A 422 13.29 -13.74 10.10
CA VAL A 422 12.73 -14.69 9.13
C VAL A 422 11.48 -14.07 8.50
N PRO A 423 11.43 -13.91 7.16
CA PRO A 423 10.24 -13.36 6.50
C PRO A 423 9.06 -14.33 6.58
N HIS A 424 7.89 -13.80 6.91
CA HIS A 424 6.66 -14.58 6.91
C HIS A 424 6.34 -15.10 5.49
N PRO A 425 5.98 -16.38 5.33
CA PRO A 425 5.76 -16.98 4.02
C PRO A 425 4.60 -16.37 3.23
N GLY A 426 3.67 -15.72 3.90
CA GLY A 426 2.54 -15.01 3.30
C GLY A 426 2.83 -13.55 2.89
N ASN A 427 4.07 -13.08 3.03
CA ASN A 427 4.38 -11.68 2.69
C ASN A 427 4.05 -11.31 1.24
N PRO A 428 3.49 -10.09 1.03
CA PRO A 428 2.94 -9.21 2.04
C PRO A 428 1.71 -9.86 2.70
N VAL A 429 1.57 -9.72 4.04
CA VAL A 429 0.42 -10.28 4.77
C VAL A 429 -0.85 -9.44 4.57
N ILE A 430 -0.71 -8.16 4.24
CA ILE A 430 -1.78 -7.24 3.85
C ILE A 430 -1.36 -6.52 2.58
N SER A 431 -2.29 -6.35 1.63
CA SER A 431 -2.10 -5.55 0.42
C SER A 431 -3.32 -4.63 0.21
N ASP A 432 -3.41 -3.61 1.06
CA ASP A 432 -4.55 -2.68 1.10
C ASP A 432 -4.13 -1.33 1.70
N VAL A 433 -4.16 -0.30 0.90
CA VAL A 433 -3.81 1.08 1.28
C VAL A 433 -4.59 1.61 2.48
N ARG A 434 -5.75 1.00 2.79
CA ARG A 434 -6.60 1.40 3.91
C ARG A 434 -6.12 0.89 5.27
N CYS A 435 -5.23 -0.13 5.28
CA CYS A 435 -4.82 -0.76 6.55
C CYS A 435 -3.42 -1.38 6.55
N ALA A 436 -2.62 -1.23 5.49
CA ALA A 436 -1.29 -1.85 5.45
C ALA A 436 -0.26 -1.10 6.32
N ARG A 437 -0.13 0.21 6.17
CA ARG A 437 0.92 1.00 6.81
C ARG A 437 0.73 1.08 8.33
N PRO A 438 1.74 0.78 9.17
CA PRO A 438 1.65 0.93 10.62
C PRO A 438 1.31 2.37 11.04
N ALA A 439 0.68 2.53 12.20
CA ALA A 439 0.25 3.81 12.76
C ALA A 439 0.57 3.94 14.25
N GLY A 440 1.66 3.32 14.69
CA GLY A 440 2.09 3.32 16.09
C GLY A 440 2.22 1.90 16.68
N PRO A 441 2.54 1.79 17.97
CA PRO A 441 2.80 0.51 18.62
C PRO A 441 1.53 -0.36 18.70
N LEU A 442 1.73 -1.69 18.60
CA LEU A 442 0.68 -2.64 18.93
C LEU A 442 0.40 -2.59 20.44
N PHE A 443 -0.82 -2.91 20.83
CA PHE A 443 -1.23 -2.89 22.23
C PHE A 443 -2.22 -4.00 22.57
N LEU A 444 -2.26 -4.38 23.85
CA LEU A 444 -3.25 -5.31 24.38
C LEU A 444 -4.40 -4.53 25.03
N ARG A 445 -5.63 -4.98 24.78
CA ARG A 445 -6.84 -4.61 25.53
C ARG A 445 -7.63 -5.89 25.82
N ASP A 446 -7.93 -6.15 27.06
CA ASP A 446 -8.63 -7.38 27.50
C ASP A 446 -7.96 -8.66 26.97
N ARG A 447 -6.61 -8.72 26.98
CA ARG A 447 -5.77 -9.79 26.41
C ARG A 447 -5.93 -10.00 24.91
N ILE A 448 -6.55 -9.10 24.20
CA ILE A 448 -6.69 -9.10 22.75
C ILE A 448 -5.65 -8.14 22.18
N LEU A 449 -4.91 -8.61 21.15
CA LEU A 449 -3.92 -7.80 20.46
C LEU A 449 -4.58 -6.91 19.40
N PHE A 450 -4.21 -5.64 19.42
CA PHE A 450 -4.64 -4.65 18.42
C PHE A 450 -3.43 -4.03 17.73
N ARG A 451 -3.59 -3.77 16.44
CA ARG A 451 -2.62 -3.07 15.60
C ARG A 451 -3.24 -1.79 15.04
N PRO A 452 -2.70 -0.62 15.35
CA PRO A 452 -3.03 0.61 14.63
C PRO A 452 -2.46 0.58 13.20
N SER A 453 -3.24 1.07 12.23
CA SER A 453 -2.80 1.22 10.85
C SER A 453 -3.33 2.49 10.22
N GLN A 454 -2.57 3.06 9.28
CA GLN A 454 -2.98 4.24 8.54
C GLN A 454 -3.96 3.85 7.43
N ASP A 455 -5.07 4.59 7.30
CA ASP A 455 -5.86 4.63 6.08
C ASP A 455 -5.34 5.75 5.19
N CYS A 456 -4.61 5.38 4.15
CA CYS A 456 -4.04 6.31 3.19
C CYS A 456 -4.85 6.41 1.87
N SER A 457 -6.06 5.85 1.83
CA SER A 457 -6.88 5.80 0.62
C SER A 457 -7.31 7.19 0.10
N MET A 458 -7.53 8.16 0.99
CA MET A 458 -7.86 9.54 0.65
C MET A 458 -6.65 10.50 0.79
N GLY A 459 -5.45 9.95 0.78
CA GLY A 459 -4.18 10.64 0.97
C GLY A 459 -3.48 10.19 2.24
N TYR A 460 -2.18 10.42 2.29
CA TYR A 460 -1.30 10.04 3.39
C TYR A 460 -1.86 10.51 4.75
N GLY A 461 -1.96 9.58 5.70
CA GLY A 461 -2.40 9.88 7.05
C GLY A 461 -3.85 10.39 7.15
N HIS A 462 -4.76 9.94 6.29
CA HIS A 462 -6.16 10.40 6.33
C HIS A 462 -6.86 10.04 7.64
N SER A 463 -6.67 8.82 8.14
CA SER A 463 -7.24 8.35 9.42
C SER A 463 -6.47 7.13 9.93
N VAL A 464 -6.70 6.74 11.18
CA VAL A 464 -6.12 5.52 11.75
C VAL A 464 -7.22 4.48 11.96
N LEU A 465 -6.98 3.24 11.51
CA LEU A 465 -7.79 2.08 11.85
C LEU A 465 -7.18 1.34 13.04
N ILE A 466 -8.04 0.80 13.89
CA ILE A 466 -7.65 -0.13 14.95
C ILE A 466 -8.06 -1.53 14.50
N ASN A 467 -7.08 -2.39 14.27
CA ASN A 467 -7.29 -3.74 13.78
C ASN A 467 -7.11 -4.74 14.92
N ARG A 468 -8.10 -5.61 15.13
CA ARG A 468 -7.99 -6.75 16.04
C ARG A 468 -7.20 -7.85 15.33
N VAL A 469 -6.04 -8.22 15.87
CA VAL A 469 -5.25 -9.35 15.40
C VAL A 469 -5.92 -10.64 15.88
N GLN A 470 -6.30 -11.50 14.96
CA GLN A 470 -7.00 -12.76 15.21
C GLN A 470 -6.08 -13.97 15.15
N VAL A 471 -5.09 -13.91 14.25
CA VAL A 471 -4.07 -14.95 14.06
C VAL A 471 -2.73 -14.25 13.86
N LEU A 472 -1.73 -14.68 14.64
CA LEU A 472 -0.34 -14.28 14.50
C LEU A 472 0.51 -15.52 14.72
N SER A 473 1.00 -16.12 13.65
CA SER A 473 1.87 -17.31 13.70
C SER A 473 2.94 -17.23 12.61
N GLU A 474 3.87 -18.15 12.58
CA GLU A 474 4.98 -18.16 11.60
C GLU A 474 4.52 -18.35 10.16
N ASP A 475 3.32 -18.88 9.96
CA ASP A 475 2.77 -19.27 8.65
C ASP A 475 1.41 -18.64 8.33
N ALA A 476 0.74 -18.01 9.32
CA ALA A 476 -0.57 -17.40 9.15
C ALA A 476 -0.70 -16.06 9.88
N TYR A 477 -1.31 -15.09 9.21
CA TYR A 477 -1.68 -13.79 9.77
C TYR A 477 -3.11 -13.43 9.39
N LYS A 478 -3.89 -12.95 10.38
CA LYS A 478 -5.25 -12.46 10.14
C LYS A 478 -5.59 -11.34 11.12
N GLU A 479 -6.16 -10.27 10.60
CA GLU A 479 -6.73 -9.19 11.41
C GLU A 479 -8.07 -8.71 10.85
N THR A 480 -8.79 -7.94 11.64
CA THR A 480 -10.04 -7.29 11.22
C THR A 480 -10.11 -5.90 11.81
N ALA A 481 -10.41 -4.90 10.99
CA ALA A 481 -10.66 -3.54 11.46
C ALA A 481 -11.92 -3.50 12.32
N VAL A 482 -11.80 -2.92 13.52
CA VAL A 482 -12.89 -2.87 14.53
C VAL A 482 -13.23 -1.45 14.95
N ASP A 483 -12.32 -0.49 14.74
CA ASP A 483 -12.53 0.90 15.11
C ASP A 483 -11.75 1.84 14.18
N ARG A 484 -12.11 3.12 14.17
CA ARG A 484 -11.48 4.17 13.35
C ARG A 484 -11.34 5.48 14.12
N ILE A 485 -10.14 6.02 14.13
CA ILE A 485 -9.87 7.38 14.59
C ILE A 485 -9.85 8.28 13.36
N ALA A 486 -10.92 9.05 13.18
CA ALA A 486 -11.07 10.01 12.07
C ALA A 486 -10.80 11.45 12.56
N PRO A 487 -10.30 12.35 11.70
CA PRO A 487 -9.88 13.71 12.09
C PRO A 487 -11.05 14.68 12.30
N HIS A 488 -12.12 14.25 12.99
CA HIS A 488 -13.35 15.05 13.13
C HIS A 488 -13.58 15.63 14.52
N TRP A 489 -12.65 15.40 15.45
CA TRP A 489 -12.79 15.86 16.85
C TRP A 489 -12.54 17.38 17.00
N ARG A 490 -11.95 18.03 16.00
CA ARG A 490 -11.76 19.48 15.93
C ARG A 490 -11.83 19.94 14.47
N ARG A 491 -12.45 21.10 14.20
CA ARG A 491 -12.76 21.56 12.81
C ARG A 491 -11.55 21.82 11.93
N ASP A 492 -10.42 22.20 12.50
CA ASP A 492 -9.17 22.47 11.81
C ASP A 492 -8.28 21.25 11.63
N VAL A 493 -8.59 20.12 12.30
CA VAL A 493 -7.89 18.85 12.10
C VAL A 493 -8.36 18.18 10.82
N GLN A 494 -7.41 17.91 9.93
CA GLN A 494 -7.67 17.34 8.61
C GLN A 494 -7.21 15.90 8.48
N ARG A 495 -6.18 15.49 9.22
CA ARG A 495 -5.55 14.16 9.13
C ARG A 495 -5.01 13.70 10.48
N VAL A 496 -4.81 12.40 10.60
CA VAL A 496 -4.18 11.72 11.73
C VAL A 496 -3.50 10.46 11.22
N HIS A 497 -2.25 10.21 11.62
CA HIS A 497 -1.56 9.02 11.10
C HIS A 497 -0.82 8.19 12.14
N THR A 498 -0.47 8.73 13.31
CA THR A 498 0.19 7.97 14.36
C THR A 498 -0.52 8.15 15.69
N VAL A 499 -0.80 7.02 16.34
CA VAL A 499 -1.40 6.98 17.67
C VAL A 499 -0.64 6.01 18.55
N GLY A 500 -0.49 6.32 19.82
CA GLY A 500 0.19 5.43 20.73
C GLY A 500 -0.01 5.80 22.19
N GLY A 501 0.70 5.09 23.04
CA GLY A 501 0.69 5.39 24.46
C GLY A 501 1.29 4.25 25.28
N ASN A 502 1.53 4.56 26.53
CA ASN A 502 1.82 3.60 27.59
C ASN A 502 0.66 3.57 28.59
N LYS A 503 0.87 3.07 29.81
CA LYS A 503 -0.20 2.99 30.83
C LYS A 503 -0.83 4.34 31.14
N ARG A 504 -0.04 5.43 31.18
CA ARG A 504 -0.51 6.74 31.62
C ARG A 504 -0.48 7.81 30.55
N LEU A 505 0.49 7.80 29.63
CA LEU A 505 0.63 8.83 28.61
C LEU A 505 0.05 8.34 27.29
N ARG A 506 -0.89 9.08 26.72
CA ARG A 506 -1.47 8.88 25.39
C ARG A 506 -0.95 9.95 24.46
N VAL A 507 -0.57 9.56 23.24
CA VAL A 507 -0.02 10.45 22.22
C VAL A 507 -0.70 10.22 20.89
N ILE A 508 -0.85 11.27 20.12
CA ILE A 508 -1.43 11.28 18.79
C ILE A 508 -0.83 12.43 18.00
N ASP A 509 -0.68 12.29 16.70
CA ASP A 509 -0.45 13.44 15.84
C ASP A 509 -1.69 13.84 15.07
N CYS A 510 -1.69 15.04 14.57
CA CYS A 510 -2.72 15.50 13.66
C CYS A 510 -2.21 16.62 12.76
N MET A 511 -2.69 16.64 11.54
CA MET A 511 -2.45 17.74 10.62
C MET A 511 -3.56 18.78 10.75
N THR A 512 -3.16 20.01 10.97
CA THR A 512 -4.09 21.14 11.03
C THR A 512 -3.90 22.06 9.85
N ARG A 513 -4.97 22.74 9.48
CA ARG A 513 -4.98 23.77 8.44
C ARG A 513 -5.22 25.12 9.10
N ARG A 514 -4.21 26.00 9.03
CA ARG A 514 -4.25 27.35 9.57
C ARG A 514 -4.39 28.39 8.49
#